data_56545e09ccdf7b3e110242e5a521e1bd
#
_entry.id   56545e09ccdf7b3e110242e5a521e1bd
#
_cell.length_a   1.000
_cell.length_b   1.000
_cell.length_c   1.000
_cell.angle_alpha   90.00
_cell.angle_beta   90.00
_cell.angle_gamma   90.00
#
_symmetry.space_group_name_H-M   'P 1'
#
loop_
_entity.id
_entity.type
_entity.pdbx_description
1 polymer ?
#
loop_
_entity_poly.entity_id
_entity_poly.type
_entity_poly.pdbx_seq_one_letter_code
_entity_poly.pdbx_strand_id
1 'polypeptide(L)'
;TEYGEKENEFIKAGLTMVDSDLVKPFRVEESPVQFECKVTKVEALGNKGGAGNLVFAEVVKMHIHESILGEDGSIDQFKIDQVARMGGNWYSRANKGMFEVPKPLSKLGIGVDNIPKEIRSIKILTGNDLGLLGNVERMPDKDDIEEFIATNDQIRSIVKNKDTKELLRITREYLDNNKILSAWKVLLINTELNGNTRKN
;
A
#
# COMPACT_ATOMS: atom_id res chain seq x y z
N THR A 1 22.24 18.93 14.44
CA THR A 1 23.33 19.81 14.88
C THR A 1 22.94 21.22 14.52
N GLU A 2 22.96 22.11 15.48
CA GLU A 2 22.72 23.54 15.25
C GLU A 2 24.04 24.18 14.81
N TYR A 3 24.04 24.79 13.63
CA TYR A 3 25.14 25.61 13.13
C TYR A 3 24.86 27.09 13.39
N GLY A 4 25.90 27.90 13.46
CA GLY A 4 25.76 29.36 13.56
C GLY A 4 25.18 29.95 12.27
N GLU A 5 24.57 31.15 12.36
CA GLU A 5 23.93 31.85 11.24
C GLU A 5 24.81 32.06 9.99
N LYS A 6 26.13 32.03 10.17
CA LYS A 6 27.09 32.22 9.05
C LYS A 6 27.48 30.91 8.36
N GLU A 7 27.04 29.78 8.87
CA GLU A 7 27.37 28.49 8.31
C GLU A 7 26.35 28.10 7.23
N ASN A 8 26.83 27.69 6.07
CA ASN A 8 25.97 27.19 5.01
C ASN A 8 25.80 25.68 5.18
N GLU A 9 24.59 25.27 5.52
CA GLU A 9 24.26 23.85 5.77
C GLU A 9 24.31 22.99 4.52
N PHE A 10 24.10 23.52 3.32
CA PHE A 10 24.33 22.80 2.07
C PHE A 10 25.76 22.32 1.96
N ILE A 11 26.72 23.22 2.23
CA ILE A 11 28.16 22.89 2.20
C ILE A 11 28.48 21.84 3.26
N LYS A 12 27.93 22.00 4.48
CA LYS A 12 28.17 21.06 5.58
C LYS A 12 27.60 19.67 5.30
N ALA A 13 26.45 19.60 4.60
CA ALA A 13 25.79 18.35 4.22
C ALA A 13 26.34 17.75 2.90
N GLY A 14 27.13 18.50 2.14
CA GLY A 14 27.62 18.07 0.82
C GLY A 14 26.50 18.04 -0.24
N LEU A 15 25.51 18.94 -0.12
CA LEU A 15 24.37 19.05 -1.03
C LEU A 15 24.55 20.22 -1.98
N THR A 16 23.91 20.12 -3.16
CA THR A 16 23.99 21.12 -4.22
C THR A 16 22.81 22.09 -4.14
N MET A 17 23.12 23.41 -4.12
CA MET A 17 22.11 24.47 -4.17
C MET A 17 21.67 24.72 -5.61
N VAL A 18 20.37 24.80 -5.83
CA VAL A 18 19.75 25.21 -7.10
C VAL A 18 18.79 26.38 -6.85
N ASP A 19 18.86 27.40 -7.70
CA ASP A 19 17.95 28.54 -7.60
C ASP A 19 16.49 28.09 -7.73
N SER A 20 15.64 28.68 -6.90
CA SER A 20 14.18 28.57 -7.04
C SER A 20 13.64 29.54 -8.09
N ASP A 21 12.49 29.23 -8.68
CA ASP A 21 11.91 30.05 -9.73
C ASP A 21 10.99 31.15 -9.18
N LEU A 22 10.26 30.87 -8.11
CA LEU A 22 9.23 31.75 -7.55
C LEU A 22 9.49 32.25 -6.13
N VAL A 23 10.43 31.61 -5.42
CA VAL A 23 10.78 31.97 -4.05
C VAL A 23 12.30 32.21 -3.93
N LYS A 24 12.74 32.90 -2.86
CA LYS A 24 14.16 33.21 -2.67
C LYS A 24 15.02 32.05 -2.15
N PRO A 25 14.52 31.15 -1.26
CA PRO A 25 15.31 30.04 -0.76
C PRO A 25 15.73 29.09 -1.88
N PHE A 26 16.94 28.54 -1.76
CA PHE A 26 17.46 27.51 -2.67
C PHE A 26 16.72 26.19 -2.51
N ARG A 27 16.67 25.40 -3.57
CA ARG A 27 16.26 24.02 -3.61
C ARG A 27 17.47 23.09 -3.45
N VAL A 28 17.23 21.85 -3.08
CA VAL A 28 18.26 20.78 -3.00
C VAL A 28 18.23 19.99 -4.31
N GLU A 29 19.31 20.02 -5.10
CA GLU A 29 19.38 19.37 -6.42
C GLU A 29 19.18 17.85 -6.33
N GLU A 30 19.75 17.22 -5.31
CA GLU A 30 19.68 15.77 -5.11
C GLU A 30 18.27 15.27 -4.69
N SER A 31 17.38 16.17 -4.33
CA SER A 31 16.01 15.82 -3.93
C SER A 31 15.15 15.54 -5.17
N PRO A 32 14.61 14.32 -5.35
CA PRO A 32 13.84 13.98 -6.54
C PRO A 32 12.50 14.70 -6.64
N VAL A 33 11.99 15.23 -5.53
CA VAL A 33 10.79 16.09 -5.45
C VAL A 33 11.13 17.32 -4.62
N GLN A 34 10.85 18.51 -5.14
CA GLN A 34 11.16 19.78 -4.49
C GLN A 34 9.93 20.70 -4.57
N PHE A 35 9.61 21.37 -3.46
CA PHE A 35 8.51 22.31 -3.38
C PHE A 35 9.01 23.72 -3.13
N GLU A 36 8.54 24.66 -3.92
CA GLU A 36 8.61 26.09 -3.61
C GLU A 36 7.37 26.50 -2.84
N CYS A 37 7.57 27.01 -1.64
CA CYS A 37 6.48 27.24 -0.70
C CYS A 37 6.45 28.68 -0.20
N LYS A 38 5.24 29.21 0.06
CA LYS A 38 5.01 30.44 0.83
C LYS A 38 4.41 30.08 2.18
N VAL A 39 5.11 30.46 3.25
CA VAL A 39 4.61 30.25 4.62
C VAL A 39 3.35 31.10 4.83
N THR A 40 2.27 30.45 5.25
CA THR A 40 0.98 31.10 5.55
C THR A 40 0.75 31.27 7.03
N LYS A 41 1.27 30.36 7.87
CA LYS A 41 1.14 30.40 9.33
C LYS A 41 2.29 29.63 9.98
N VAL A 42 2.74 30.14 11.11
CA VAL A 42 3.62 29.39 12.04
C VAL A 42 2.93 29.32 13.39
N GLU A 43 2.79 28.13 13.95
CA GLU A 43 2.15 27.88 15.24
C GLU A 43 3.14 27.18 16.19
N ALA A 44 3.48 27.85 17.27
CA ALA A 44 4.32 27.26 18.30
C ALA A 44 3.51 26.24 19.12
N LEU A 45 3.99 24.98 19.16
CA LEU A 45 3.32 23.90 19.91
C LEU A 45 3.61 23.94 21.42
N GLY A 46 4.43 24.86 21.85
CA GLY A 46 4.77 25.08 23.24
C GLY A 46 5.91 26.08 23.40
N ASN A 47 6.16 26.48 24.63
CA ASN A 47 7.15 27.51 25.01
C ASN A 47 8.33 26.95 25.83
N LYS A 48 8.44 25.61 25.95
CA LYS A 48 9.55 24.94 26.62
C LYS A 48 10.55 24.38 25.59
N GLY A 49 11.81 24.25 25.99
CA GLY A 49 12.83 23.60 25.16
C GLY A 49 12.38 22.23 24.68
N GLY A 50 12.57 21.94 23.37
CA GLY A 50 12.09 20.73 22.70
C GLY A 50 10.67 20.81 22.14
N ALA A 51 9.92 21.88 22.39
CA ALA A 51 8.66 22.14 21.70
C ALA A 51 8.92 22.47 20.22
N GLY A 52 8.14 21.87 19.32
CA GLY A 52 8.23 22.12 17.88
C GLY A 52 7.42 23.34 17.46
N ASN A 53 7.66 23.79 16.24
CA ASN A 53 6.80 24.74 15.54
C ASN A 53 6.12 24.03 14.37
N LEU A 54 4.82 24.24 14.21
CA LEU A 54 4.06 23.76 13.06
C LEU A 54 4.01 24.87 12.02
N VAL A 55 4.61 24.63 10.86
CA VAL A 55 4.67 25.59 9.76
C VAL A 55 3.67 25.17 8.68
N PHE A 56 2.70 26.05 8.40
CA PHE A 56 1.78 25.91 7.27
C PHE A 56 2.32 26.70 6.08
N ALA A 57 2.35 26.05 4.93
CA ALA A 57 2.83 26.69 3.71
C ALA A 57 2.00 26.28 2.50
N GLU A 58 1.76 27.22 1.61
CA GLU A 58 1.18 26.98 0.29
C GLU A 58 2.29 26.56 -0.68
N VAL A 59 2.11 25.43 -1.37
CA VAL A 59 2.99 25.02 -2.46
C VAL A 59 2.66 25.84 -3.69
N VAL A 60 3.59 26.70 -4.12
CA VAL A 60 3.41 27.57 -5.30
C VAL A 60 4.04 27.00 -6.57
N LYS A 61 5.00 26.10 -6.42
CA LYS A 61 5.60 25.34 -7.52
C LYS A 61 6.16 24.00 -7.03
N MET A 62 6.08 22.98 -7.88
CA MET A 62 6.64 21.66 -7.64
C MET A 62 7.63 21.33 -8.78
N HIS A 63 8.78 20.77 -8.41
CA HIS A 63 9.76 20.23 -9.34
C HIS A 63 9.86 18.73 -9.09
N ILE A 64 9.79 17.93 -10.14
CA ILE A 64 9.85 16.48 -10.08
C ILE A 64 10.92 16.00 -11.05
N HIS A 65 11.81 15.17 -10.58
CA HIS A 65 12.86 14.59 -11.42
C HIS A 65 12.26 13.49 -12.32
N GLU A 66 12.58 13.51 -13.62
CA GLU A 66 12.03 12.54 -14.57
C GLU A 66 12.40 11.11 -14.22
N SER A 67 13.53 10.88 -13.55
CA SER A 67 14.01 9.55 -13.15
C SER A 67 13.07 8.79 -12.22
N ILE A 68 12.14 9.48 -11.53
CA ILE A 68 11.17 8.85 -10.64
C ILE A 68 9.78 8.72 -11.25
N LEU A 69 9.60 9.09 -12.53
CA LEU A 69 8.33 8.96 -13.21
C LEU A 69 8.15 7.57 -13.82
N GLY A 70 6.92 7.08 -13.80
CA GLY A 70 6.46 5.93 -14.54
C GLY A 70 6.18 6.29 -16.01
N GLU A 71 5.81 5.28 -16.81
CA GLU A 71 5.48 5.46 -18.23
C GLU A 71 4.23 6.32 -18.45
N ASP A 72 3.33 6.35 -17.47
CA ASP A 72 2.11 7.16 -17.46
C ASP A 72 2.32 8.60 -16.96
N GLY A 73 3.56 8.97 -16.63
CA GLY A 73 3.93 10.28 -16.09
C GLY A 73 3.60 10.48 -14.61
N SER A 74 3.08 9.47 -13.92
CA SER A 74 2.89 9.50 -12.47
C SER A 74 4.20 9.18 -11.72
N ILE A 75 4.28 9.53 -10.42
CA ILE A 75 5.43 9.14 -9.58
C ILE A 75 5.39 7.64 -9.33
N ASP A 76 6.44 6.95 -9.75
CA ASP A 76 6.64 5.52 -9.48
C ASP A 76 7.07 5.31 -8.03
N GLN A 77 6.26 4.58 -7.26
CA GLN A 77 6.46 4.37 -5.83
C GLN A 77 7.74 3.59 -5.50
N PHE A 78 8.25 2.79 -6.43
CA PHE A 78 9.50 2.05 -6.25
C PHE A 78 10.72 2.89 -6.62
N LYS A 79 10.62 3.71 -7.68
CA LYS A 79 11.71 4.60 -8.12
C LYS A 79 12.00 5.73 -7.13
N ILE A 80 10.96 6.28 -6.49
CA ILE A 80 11.13 7.35 -5.49
C ILE A 80 11.84 6.87 -4.23
N ASP A 81 11.78 5.57 -3.92
CA ASP A 81 12.50 4.91 -2.82
C ASP A 81 12.47 5.67 -1.48
N GLN A 82 11.27 5.93 -1.00
CA GLN A 82 11.05 6.71 0.20
C GLN A 82 11.64 6.04 1.45
N VAL A 83 12.12 6.87 2.37
CA VAL A 83 12.66 6.46 3.67
C VAL A 83 11.76 6.99 4.78
N ALA A 84 11.36 6.10 5.69
CA ALA A 84 10.61 6.44 6.90
C ALA A 84 11.50 6.41 8.13
N ARG A 85 11.35 7.40 9.02
CA ARG A 85 12.01 7.40 10.33
C ARG A 85 11.20 6.55 11.30
N MET A 86 11.87 5.59 11.97
CA MET A 86 11.24 4.60 12.85
C MET A 86 11.44 4.88 14.33
N GLY A 87 12.12 5.96 14.68
CA GLY A 87 12.45 6.32 16.06
C GLY A 87 13.92 6.07 16.41
N GLY A 88 14.46 6.84 17.36
CA GLY A 88 15.88 6.84 17.67
C GLY A 88 16.71 7.08 16.41
N ASN A 89 17.65 6.19 16.15
CA ASN A 89 18.55 6.23 14.96
C ASN A 89 18.09 5.26 13.85
N TRP A 90 16.88 4.70 13.93
CA TRP A 90 16.40 3.71 12.96
C TRP A 90 15.62 4.35 11.81
N TYR A 91 15.86 3.84 10.62
CA TYR A 91 15.15 4.19 9.39
C TYR A 91 14.75 2.92 8.62
N SER A 92 13.70 3.00 7.84
CA SER A 92 13.24 1.94 6.95
C SER A 92 13.11 2.46 5.53
N ARG A 93 13.54 1.66 4.54
CA ARG A 93 13.23 1.91 3.12
C ARG A 93 11.84 1.36 2.84
N ALA A 94 10.92 2.23 2.41
CA ALA A 94 9.53 1.86 2.18
C ALA A 94 9.38 0.78 1.09
N ASN A 95 10.12 0.89 0.00
CA ASN A 95 10.00 0.01 -1.17
C ASN A 95 10.22 -1.49 -0.88
N LYS A 96 10.93 -1.84 0.19
CA LYS A 96 11.20 -3.25 0.56
C LYS A 96 10.02 -3.98 1.18
N GLY A 97 9.03 -3.25 1.65
CA GLY A 97 7.85 -3.81 2.31
C GLY A 97 6.52 -3.33 1.72
N MET A 98 6.55 -2.64 0.57
CA MET A 98 5.32 -2.17 -0.07
C MET A 98 4.51 -3.31 -0.64
N PHE A 99 3.20 -3.21 -0.48
CA PHE A 99 2.21 -4.04 -1.16
C PHE A 99 1.03 -3.15 -1.57
N GLU A 100 0.37 -3.51 -2.64
CA GLU A 100 -0.78 -2.78 -3.13
C GLU A 100 -2.08 -3.37 -2.58
N VAL A 101 -2.99 -2.50 -2.18
CA VAL A 101 -4.38 -2.86 -1.86
C VAL A 101 -5.28 -2.11 -2.84
N PRO A 102 -5.73 -2.76 -3.93
CA PRO A 102 -6.64 -2.13 -4.89
C PRO A 102 -7.92 -1.68 -4.20
N LYS A 103 -8.34 -0.46 -4.49
CA LYS A 103 -9.59 0.09 -3.96
C LYS A 103 -10.71 -0.08 -4.99
N PRO A 104 -11.95 -0.40 -4.58
CA PRO A 104 -13.09 -0.34 -5.46
C PRO A 104 -13.26 1.08 -6.01
N LEU A 105 -13.48 1.20 -7.33
CA LEU A 105 -13.57 2.51 -8.00
C LEU A 105 -15.01 3.04 -8.08
N SER A 106 -16.01 2.15 -8.19
CA SER A 106 -17.41 2.50 -8.44
C SER A 106 -18.33 2.27 -7.25
N LYS A 107 -18.02 1.34 -6.39
CA LYS A 107 -18.80 1.01 -5.17
C LYS A 107 -17.88 0.81 -3.98
N LEU A 108 -18.45 0.91 -2.79
CA LEU A 108 -17.72 0.58 -1.56
C LEU A 108 -17.40 -0.92 -1.51
N GLY A 109 -16.24 -1.26 -0.96
CA GLY A 109 -15.90 -2.65 -0.66
C GLY A 109 -16.85 -3.24 0.38
N ILE A 110 -17.02 -4.58 0.37
CA ILE A 110 -17.93 -5.29 1.29
C ILE A 110 -17.52 -5.16 2.76
N GLY A 111 -16.25 -4.87 3.04
CA GLY A 111 -15.69 -4.82 4.40
C GLY A 111 -15.32 -6.22 4.94
N VAL A 112 -14.40 -6.25 5.89
CA VAL A 112 -13.95 -7.50 6.55
C VAL A 112 -15.06 -8.12 7.40
N ASP A 113 -15.95 -7.31 7.94
CA ASP A 113 -17.09 -7.73 8.76
C ASP A 113 -18.10 -8.57 7.96
N ASN A 114 -18.23 -8.32 6.67
CA ASN A 114 -19.11 -9.08 5.76
C ASN A 114 -18.44 -10.33 5.14
N ILE A 115 -17.17 -10.58 5.40
CA ILE A 115 -16.55 -11.86 5.04
C ILE A 115 -17.12 -12.96 5.94
N PRO A 116 -17.60 -14.11 5.41
CA PRO A 116 -18.12 -15.21 6.23
C PRO A 116 -17.14 -15.64 7.32
N LYS A 117 -17.66 -15.92 8.52
CA LYS A 117 -16.82 -16.27 9.70
C LYS A 117 -15.92 -17.48 9.43
N GLU A 118 -16.41 -18.45 8.69
CA GLU A 118 -15.69 -19.66 8.30
C GLU A 118 -14.42 -19.31 7.50
N ILE A 119 -14.52 -18.33 6.61
CA ILE A 119 -13.37 -17.84 5.83
C ILE A 119 -12.45 -17.00 6.71
N ARG A 120 -12.99 -16.05 7.50
CA ARG A 120 -12.19 -15.21 8.40
C ARG A 120 -11.34 -16.01 9.40
N SER A 121 -11.80 -17.22 9.74
CA SER A 121 -11.13 -18.10 10.71
C SER A 121 -10.07 -19.01 10.09
N ILE A 122 -9.84 -18.95 8.79
CA ILE A 122 -8.83 -19.76 8.09
C ILE A 122 -7.43 -19.27 8.50
N LYS A 123 -6.64 -20.13 9.13
CA LYS A 123 -5.35 -19.77 9.75
C LYS A 123 -4.27 -19.28 8.77
N ILE A 124 -4.37 -19.64 7.48
CA ILE A 124 -3.40 -19.18 6.48
C ILE A 124 -3.63 -17.73 6.05
N LEU A 125 -4.81 -17.15 6.36
CA LEU A 125 -5.13 -15.77 6.02
C LEU A 125 -4.58 -14.81 7.08
N THR A 126 -3.86 -13.81 6.63
CA THR A 126 -3.39 -12.69 7.45
C THR A 126 -4.43 -11.58 7.51
N GLY A 127 -4.25 -10.61 8.42
CA GLY A 127 -5.09 -9.41 8.44
C GLY A 127 -5.03 -8.62 7.12
N ASN A 128 -3.89 -8.63 6.44
CA ASN A 128 -3.73 -8.01 5.11
C ASN A 128 -4.57 -8.73 4.05
N ASP A 129 -4.57 -10.07 4.05
CA ASP A 129 -5.40 -10.86 3.13
C ASP A 129 -6.90 -10.60 3.35
N LEU A 130 -7.33 -10.49 4.60
CA LEU A 130 -8.71 -10.13 4.93
C LEU A 130 -9.05 -8.71 4.44
N GLY A 131 -8.10 -7.77 4.53
CA GLY A 131 -8.25 -6.43 3.97
C GLY A 131 -8.45 -6.46 2.45
N LEU A 132 -7.62 -7.22 1.73
CA LEU A 132 -7.75 -7.42 0.27
C LEU A 132 -9.09 -8.06 -0.09
N LEU A 133 -9.49 -9.13 0.60
CA LEU A 133 -10.77 -9.81 0.39
C LEU A 133 -11.97 -8.90 0.72
N GLY A 134 -11.90 -8.08 1.76
CA GLY A 134 -12.95 -7.14 2.14
C GLY A 134 -13.06 -5.92 1.21
N ASN A 135 -12.07 -5.68 0.36
CA ASN A 135 -12.03 -4.52 -0.53
C ASN A 135 -12.67 -4.77 -1.92
N VAL A 136 -13.31 -5.91 -2.13
CA VAL A 136 -14.08 -6.19 -3.35
C VAL A 136 -15.48 -5.56 -3.28
N GLU A 137 -16.04 -5.16 -4.41
CA GLU A 137 -17.39 -4.56 -4.47
C GLU A 137 -18.50 -5.55 -4.16
N ARG A 138 -18.30 -6.83 -4.51
CA ARG A 138 -19.19 -7.95 -4.18
C ARG A 138 -18.43 -9.26 -4.03
N MET A 139 -18.94 -10.16 -3.24
CA MET A 139 -18.47 -11.55 -3.25
C MET A 139 -18.88 -12.24 -4.56
N PRO A 140 -18.08 -13.20 -5.07
CA PRO A 140 -18.50 -14.06 -6.16
C PRO A 140 -19.80 -14.80 -5.79
N ASP A 141 -20.72 -14.87 -6.72
CA ASP A 141 -21.94 -15.64 -6.58
C ASP A 141 -21.76 -17.09 -7.06
N LYS A 142 -22.85 -17.84 -7.05
CA LYS A 142 -22.83 -19.26 -7.42
C LYS A 142 -22.45 -19.48 -8.89
N ASP A 143 -22.96 -18.63 -9.76
CA ASP A 143 -22.67 -18.73 -11.21
C ASP A 143 -21.20 -18.42 -11.47
N ASP A 144 -20.61 -17.41 -10.80
CA ASP A 144 -19.19 -17.09 -10.83
C ASP A 144 -18.30 -18.29 -10.42
N ILE A 145 -18.77 -19.07 -9.43
CA ILE A 145 -18.03 -20.24 -8.93
C ILE A 145 -18.15 -21.42 -9.89
N GLU A 146 -19.36 -21.70 -10.40
CA GLU A 146 -19.61 -22.79 -11.36
C GLU A 146 -18.82 -22.57 -12.66
N GLU A 147 -18.83 -21.35 -13.19
CA GLU A 147 -18.02 -20.99 -14.36
C GLU A 147 -16.54 -21.18 -14.10
N PHE A 148 -16.06 -20.75 -12.92
CA PHE A 148 -14.64 -20.89 -12.56
C PHE A 148 -14.21 -22.35 -12.47
N ILE A 149 -15.03 -23.23 -11.92
CA ILE A 149 -14.78 -24.68 -11.88
C ILE A 149 -14.81 -25.26 -13.30
N ALA A 150 -15.78 -24.84 -14.12
CA ALA A 150 -15.95 -25.33 -15.48
C ALA A 150 -14.75 -24.98 -16.40
N THR A 151 -14.17 -23.81 -16.21
CA THR A 151 -13.07 -23.27 -17.04
C THR A 151 -11.67 -23.60 -16.52
N ASN A 152 -11.54 -24.17 -15.30
CA ASN A 152 -10.25 -24.47 -14.69
C ASN A 152 -10.11 -25.96 -14.36
N ASP A 153 -9.37 -26.70 -15.21
CA ASP A 153 -9.19 -28.14 -15.06
C ASP A 153 -8.50 -28.54 -13.77
N GLN A 154 -7.55 -27.74 -13.28
CA GLN A 154 -6.86 -27.96 -12.01
C GLN A 154 -7.86 -27.89 -10.85
N ILE A 155 -8.63 -26.81 -10.76
CA ILE A 155 -9.64 -26.63 -9.72
C ILE A 155 -10.69 -27.73 -9.78
N ARG A 156 -11.16 -28.08 -10.98
CA ARG A 156 -12.12 -29.18 -11.17
C ARG A 156 -11.62 -30.50 -10.62
N SER A 157 -10.35 -30.84 -10.88
CA SER A 157 -9.71 -32.06 -10.37
C SER A 157 -9.64 -32.06 -8.83
N ILE A 158 -9.25 -30.93 -8.24
CA ILE A 158 -9.12 -30.78 -6.80
C ILE A 158 -10.50 -30.86 -6.09
N VAL A 159 -11.52 -30.24 -6.67
CA VAL A 159 -12.91 -30.31 -6.17
C VAL A 159 -13.43 -31.75 -6.21
N LYS A 160 -13.19 -32.47 -7.30
CA LYS A 160 -13.55 -33.89 -7.44
C LYS A 160 -12.90 -34.76 -6.39
N ASN A 161 -11.66 -34.49 -6.05
CA ASN A 161 -10.89 -35.23 -5.04
C ASN A 161 -11.11 -34.72 -3.60
N LYS A 162 -11.90 -33.65 -3.42
CA LYS A 162 -12.17 -32.98 -2.14
C LYS A 162 -10.90 -32.58 -1.38
N ASP A 163 -9.85 -32.18 -2.10
CA ASP A 163 -8.57 -31.81 -1.51
C ASP A 163 -8.59 -30.36 -1.01
N THR A 164 -9.11 -30.18 0.21
CA THR A 164 -9.21 -28.87 0.86
C THR A 164 -7.86 -28.25 1.20
N LYS A 165 -6.82 -29.07 1.38
CA LYS A 165 -5.46 -28.55 1.64
C LYS A 165 -4.87 -27.90 0.40
N GLU A 166 -5.07 -28.54 -0.75
CA GLU A 166 -4.58 -28.01 -2.02
C GLU A 166 -5.36 -26.72 -2.41
N LEU A 167 -6.67 -26.65 -2.11
CA LEU A 167 -7.44 -25.40 -2.30
C LEU A 167 -6.84 -24.26 -1.47
N LEU A 168 -6.45 -24.50 -0.23
CA LEU A 168 -5.82 -23.47 0.60
C LEU A 168 -4.43 -23.06 0.08
N ARG A 169 -3.65 -23.99 -0.46
CA ARG A 169 -2.37 -23.68 -1.10
C ARG A 169 -2.57 -22.76 -2.31
N ILE A 170 -3.54 -23.09 -3.17
CA ILE A 170 -3.88 -22.27 -4.35
C ILE A 170 -4.45 -20.89 -3.93
N THR A 171 -5.24 -20.85 -2.85
CA THR A 171 -5.69 -19.57 -2.30
C THR A 171 -4.51 -18.67 -1.98
N ARG A 172 -3.48 -19.19 -1.30
CA ARG A 172 -2.29 -18.41 -0.99
C ARG A 172 -1.60 -17.91 -2.25
N GLU A 173 -1.43 -18.77 -3.24
CA GLU A 173 -0.83 -18.43 -4.52
C GLU A 173 -1.60 -17.32 -5.26
N TYR A 174 -2.94 -17.37 -5.25
CA TYR A 174 -3.76 -16.29 -5.83
C TYR A 174 -3.64 -14.97 -5.08
N LEU A 175 -3.62 -15.00 -3.75
CA LEU A 175 -3.44 -13.80 -2.94
C LEU A 175 -2.07 -13.17 -3.16
N ASP A 176 -1.01 -13.97 -3.18
CA ASP A 176 0.36 -13.52 -3.42
C ASP A 176 0.54 -12.90 -4.82
N ASN A 177 -0.27 -13.33 -5.79
CA ASN A 177 -0.30 -12.79 -7.16
C ASN A 177 -1.42 -11.74 -7.37
N ASN A 178 -1.99 -11.19 -6.31
CA ASN A 178 -3.06 -10.17 -6.35
C ASN A 178 -4.32 -10.57 -7.16
N LYS A 179 -4.59 -11.89 -7.27
CA LYS A 179 -5.76 -12.45 -7.97
C LYS A 179 -6.93 -12.63 -7.00
N ILE A 180 -7.43 -11.52 -6.43
CA ILE A 180 -8.35 -11.52 -5.29
C ILE A 180 -9.67 -12.24 -5.57
N LEU A 181 -10.28 -12.01 -6.74
CA LEU A 181 -11.54 -12.69 -7.11
C LEU A 181 -11.36 -14.20 -7.28
N SER A 182 -10.20 -14.65 -7.80
CA SER A 182 -9.89 -16.08 -7.89
C SER A 182 -9.68 -16.70 -6.51
N ALA A 183 -9.00 -16.00 -5.61
CA ALA A 183 -8.85 -16.42 -4.22
C ALA A 183 -10.21 -16.55 -3.53
N TRP A 184 -11.12 -15.59 -3.73
CA TRP A 184 -12.49 -15.65 -3.23
C TRP A 184 -13.22 -16.90 -3.69
N LYS A 185 -13.20 -17.19 -5.00
CA LYS A 185 -13.87 -18.36 -5.59
C LYS A 185 -13.36 -19.66 -4.94
N VAL A 186 -12.03 -19.79 -4.79
CA VAL A 186 -11.43 -20.97 -4.14
C VAL A 186 -11.80 -21.08 -2.65
N LEU A 187 -11.83 -19.97 -1.92
CA LEU A 187 -12.24 -19.95 -0.51
C LEU A 187 -13.72 -20.37 -0.32
N LEU A 188 -14.61 -19.93 -1.19
CA LEU A 188 -16.01 -20.31 -1.17
C LEU A 188 -16.19 -21.80 -1.46
N ILE A 189 -15.49 -22.34 -2.48
CA ILE A 189 -15.46 -23.78 -2.80
C ILE A 189 -14.96 -24.58 -1.57
N ASN A 190 -13.86 -24.14 -0.94
CA ASN A 190 -13.31 -24.81 0.24
C ASN A 190 -14.32 -24.86 1.41
N THR A 191 -15.07 -23.77 1.60
CA THR A 191 -16.07 -23.70 2.67
C THR A 191 -17.24 -24.64 2.41
N GLU A 192 -17.72 -24.73 1.18
CA GLU A 192 -18.78 -25.66 0.78
C GLU A 192 -18.38 -27.13 0.99
N LEU A 193 -17.19 -27.51 0.59
CA LEU A 193 -16.67 -28.86 0.79
C LEU A 193 -16.57 -29.24 2.27
N ASN A 194 -16.09 -28.31 3.11
CA ASN A 194 -15.98 -28.53 4.55
C ASN A 194 -17.36 -28.54 5.25
N GLY A 195 -18.33 -27.74 4.76
CA GLY A 195 -19.70 -27.71 5.28
C GLY A 195 -20.48 -29.00 5.03
N ASN A 196 -20.27 -29.62 3.89
CA ASN A 196 -20.88 -30.90 3.52
C ASN A 196 -20.27 -32.09 4.31
N THR A 197 -19.00 -31.98 4.77
CA THR A 197 -18.33 -33.02 5.55
C THR A 197 -18.82 -33.06 7.00
N ARG A 198 -19.43 -31.98 7.53
CA ARG A 198 -19.94 -31.90 8.91
C ARG A 198 -21.40 -32.35 9.06
N LYS A 199 -22.10 -32.66 7.97
CA LYS A 199 -23.51 -33.11 7.93
C LYS A 199 -23.67 -34.63 7.75
N ASN A 200 -22.59 -35.35 7.59
CA ASN A 200 -22.51 -36.82 7.55
C ASN A 200 -21.75 -37.33 8.79
#